data_2648ec307b0c2c98f75074b9eb71c78a
#
_entry.id   2648ec307b0c2c98f75074b9eb71c78a
#
_cell.length_a   1.000
_cell.length_b   1.000
_cell.length_c   1.000
_cell.angle_alpha   90.00
_cell.angle_beta   90.00
_cell.angle_gamma   90.00
#
_symmetry.space_group_name_H-M   'P 1'
#
loop_
_entity.id
_entity.type
_entity.pdbx_description
1 polymer ?
#
loop_
_entity_poly.entity_id
_entity_poly.type
_entity_poly.pdbx_seq_one_letter_code
_entity_poly.pdbx_strand_id
1 'polypeptide(L)'
;YLFVMDPYVSENIDEGGSIGAFYVFLNPKYISEGYNGNYLCLAYVGKHRNGKDDMYEIIEKIIAYYGNPPRSFWYEANRGDSIRGYFMRKQKLYLLCLRPNKERGSAVYQQKVQEYGYMVGNQVDKVEMIDDTAEWLLRQTTYNGQKMRVIETIPDLFLIQQLLVYDLKGNYDAVSAVLGFPLALKELEHNILNEKQKSKKNPLGFISLNPNIFKDRKTLDKIRQINEKIRTL
;
A
#
# COMPACT_ATOMS: atom_id res chain seq x y z
N TYR A 1 -5.35 2.25 -6.41
CA TYR A 1 -4.17 1.44 -6.67
C TYR A 1 -3.33 1.31 -5.42
N LEU A 2 -2.54 0.23 -5.33
CA LEU A 2 -1.51 0.00 -4.33
C LEU A 2 -0.19 -0.22 -5.06
N PHE A 3 0.86 0.36 -4.53
CA PHE A 3 2.20 0.27 -5.08
C PHE A 3 3.07 -0.45 -4.05
N VAL A 4 3.81 -1.45 -4.50
CA VAL A 4 4.74 -2.21 -3.65
C VAL A 4 6.13 -2.21 -4.27
N MET A 5 7.16 -2.16 -3.42
CA MET A 5 8.54 -2.08 -3.89
C MET A 5 9.50 -2.78 -2.95
N ASP A 6 10.42 -3.54 -3.54
CA ASP A 6 11.70 -3.91 -2.92
C ASP A 6 12.81 -3.07 -3.55
N PRO A 7 13.40 -2.11 -2.81
CA PRO A 7 14.47 -1.27 -3.34
C PRO A 7 15.80 -2.04 -3.35
N TYR A 8 16.59 -1.92 -4.42
CA TYR A 8 17.93 -2.47 -4.43
C TYR A 8 18.91 -1.67 -3.53
N VAL A 9 19.89 -2.39 -2.95
CA VAL A 9 20.82 -1.81 -1.96
C VAL A 9 22.09 -1.28 -2.62
N SER A 10 22.68 -2.06 -3.55
CA SER A 10 23.96 -1.72 -4.19
C SER A 10 23.78 -0.93 -5.46
N GLU A 11 24.61 0.10 -5.64
CA GLU A 11 24.67 0.90 -6.87
C GLU A 11 25.61 0.27 -7.91
N ASN A 12 26.40 -0.72 -7.54
CA ASN A 12 27.32 -1.40 -8.47
C ASN A 12 26.54 -2.29 -9.44
N ILE A 13 26.58 -1.95 -10.71
CA ILE A 13 25.88 -2.67 -11.78
C ILE A 13 26.57 -3.99 -12.12
N ASP A 14 27.88 -4.06 -11.94
CA ASP A 14 28.73 -5.14 -12.43
C ASP A 14 28.80 -6.36 -11.48
N GLU A 15 28.40 -6.20 -10.23
CA GLU A 15 28.33 -7.28 -9.26
C GLU A 15 26.92 -7.83 -9.22
N GLY A 16 26.63 -8.96 -9.85
CA GLY A 16 25.35 -9.71 -9.89
C GLY A 16 24.44 -9.56 -8.65
N GLY A 17 24.09 -8.33 -8.32
CA GLY A 17 23.41 -7.92 -7.11
C GLY A 17 21.92 -7.67 -7.30
N SER A 18 21.27 -7.32 -6.20
CA SER A 18 19.85 -6.97 -6.12
C SER A 18 19.44 -5.93 -7.17
N ILE A 19 18.29 -6.12 -7.78
CA ILE A 19 17.63 -5.19 -8.68
C ILE A 19 16.41 -4.59 -7.98
N GLY A 20 16.00 -3.36 -8.35
CA GLY A 20 14.76 -2.80 -7.81
C GLY A 20 13.56 -3.45 -8.48
N ALA A 21 12.57 -3.83 -7.68
CA ALA A 21 11.30 -4.36 -8.18
C ALA A 21 10.13 -3.52 -7.65
N PHE A 22 9.31 -3.02 -8.58
CA PHE A 22 8.16 -2.19 -8.27
C PHE A 22 6.93 -2.69 -9.01
N TYR A 23 5.85 -2.88 -8.28
CA TYR A 23 4.59 -3.41 -8.79
C TYR A 23 3.42 -2.48 -8.45
N VAL A 24 2.50 -2.38 -9.40
CA VAL A 24 1.23 -1.66 -9.24
C VAL A 24 0.10 -2.67 -9.24
N PHE A 25 -0.65 -2.71 -8.15
CA PHE A 25 -1.83 -3.56 -8.01
C PHE A 25 -3.10 -2.71 -7.94
N LEU A 26 -4.18 -3.29 -8.44
CA LEU A 26 -5.49 -2.74 -8.23
C LEU A 26 -5.85 -2.84 -6.74
N ASN A 27 -6.35 -1.76 -6.15
CA ASN A 27 -6.79 -1.78 -4.77
C ASN A 27 -8.18 -2.47 -4.68
N PRO A 28 -8.30 -3.60 -3.96
CA PRO A 28 -9.54 -4.37 -3.88
C PRO A 28 -10.74 -3.57 -3.35
N LYS A 29 -10.51 -2.53 -2.56
CA LYS A 29 -11.57 -1.63 -2.06
C LYS A 29 -12.40 -1.01 -3.20
N TYR A 30 -11.79 -0.82 -4.36
CA TYR A 30 -12.40 -0.17 -5.52
C TYR A 30 -12.75 -1.15 -6.65
N ILE A 31 -12.64 -2.44 -6.38
CA ILE A 31 -13.07 -3.48 -7.32
C ILE A 31 -14.57 -3.67 -7.15
N SER A 32 -15.32 -3.43 -8.22
CA SER A 32 -16.76 -3.73 -8.25
C SER A 32 -17.02 -5.24 -8.28
N GLU A 33 -18.16 -5.66 -7.76
CA GLU A 33 -18.63 -7.04 -7.97
C GLU A 33 -18.67 -7.36 -9.46
N GLY A 34 -18.09 -8.50 -9.84
CA GLY A 34 -17.99 -8.90 -11.25
C GLY A 34 -16.78 -8.37 -12.00
N TYR A 35 -15.81 -7.75 -11.32
CA TYR A 35 -14.54 -7.38 -11.95
C TYR A 35 -13.83 -8.63 -12.50
N ASN A 36 -13.53 -8.60 -13.81
CA ASN A 36 -12.93 -9.71 -14.55
C ASN A 36 -11.49 -9.41 -15.02
N GLY A 37 -10.77 -8.53 -14.33
CA GLY A 37 -9.44 -8.10 -14.72
C GLY A 37 -8.32 -8.66 -13.86
N ASN A 38 -7.09 -8.37 -14.24
CA ASN A 38 -5.89 -8.67 -13.45
C ASN A 38 -5.76 -7.73 -12.26
N TYR A 39 -5.36 -8.27 -11.11
CA TYR A 39 -4.96 -7.44 -9.97
C TYR A 39 -3.65 -6.71 -10.24
N LEU A 40 -2.71 -7.33 -10.97
CA LEU A 40 -1.45 -6.71 -11.36
C LEU A 40 -1.66 -5.81 -12.57
N CYS A 41 -1.43 -4.51 -12.40
CA CYS A 41 -1.60 -3.49 -13.44
C CYS A 41 -0.29 -3.16 -14.15
N LEU A 42 0.84 -3.20 -13.43
CA LEU A 42 2.16 -2.86 -13.97
C LEU A 42 3.26 -3.50 -13.13
N ALA A 43 4.30 -3.98 -13.82
CA ALA A 43 5.57 -4.39 -13.23
C ALA A 43 6.69 -3.52 -13.79
N TYR A 44 7.57 -3.03 -12.93
CA TYR A 44 8.76 -2.28 -13.31
C TYR A 44 9.95 -2.79 -12.50
N VAL A 45 10.86 -3.48 -13.18
CA VAL A 45 12.00 -4.15 -12.55
C VAL A 45 13.28 -3.73 -13.25
N GLY A 46 14.28 -3.33 -12.48
CA GLY A 46 15.55 -2.95 -13.07
C GLY A 46 16.52 -2.27 -12.13
N LYS A 47 17.69 -1.98 -12.69
CA LYS A 47 18.76 -1.21 -12.06
C LYS A 47 19.10 -0.02 -12.95
N HIS A 48 19.29 1.14 -12.36
CA HIS A 48 19.58 2.36 -13.08
C HIS A 48 21.06 2.72 -12.99
N ARG A 49 21.67 3.09 -14.13
CA ARG A 49 23.09 3.45 -14.22
C ARG A 49 23.45 4.69 -13.41
N ASN A 50 22.51 5.66 -13.33
CA ASN A 50 22.73 6.92 -12.62
C ASN A 50 22.30 6.86 -11.15
N GLY A 51 22.00 5.66 -10.64
CA GLY A 51 21.66 5.44 -9.25
C GLY A 51 20.16 5.33 -8.96
N LYS A 52 19.84 5.27 -7.69
CA LYS A 52 18.48 5.01 -7.20
C LYS A 52 17.49 6.13 -7.49
N ASP A 53 17.97 7.38 -7.52
CA ASP A 53 17.12 8.56 -7.73
C ASP A 53 16.43 8.51 -9.10
N ASP A 54 17.10 7.99 -10.15
CA ASP A 54 16.48 7.78 -11.47
C ASP A 54 15.30 6.81 -11.41
N MET A 55 15.47 5.69 -10.68
CA MET A 55 14.39 4.74 -10.47
C MET A 55 13.23 5.39 -9.70
N TYR A 56 13.52 6.14 -8.65
CA TYR A 56 12.48 6.81 -7.86
C TYR A 56 11.74 7.89 -8.67
N GLU A 57 12.41 8.57 -9.59
CA GLU A 57 11.77 9.51 -10.51
C GLU A 57 10.79 8.83 -11.45
N ILE A 58 11.15 7.65 -11.98
CA ILE A 58 10.25 6.86 -12.82
C ILE A 58 9.06 6.37 -12.00
N ILE A 59 9.30 5.82 -10.80
CA ILE A 59 8.24 5.38 -9.89
C ILE A 59 7.31 6.54 -9.52
N GLU A 60 7.84 7.72 -9.24
CA GLU A 60 7.05 8.92 -8.98
C GLU A 60 6.11 9.25 -10.15
N LYS A 61 6.62 9.17 -11.40
CA LYS A 61 5.82 9.37 -12.61
C LYS A 61 4.74 8.30 -12.77
N ILE A 62 5.06 7.04 -12.48
CA ILE A 62 4.08 5.94 -12.50
C ILE A 62 2.99 6.19 -11.44
N ILE A 63 3.35 6.52 -10.21
CA ILE A 63 2.38 6.84 -9.14
C ILE A 63 1.50 8.03 -9.56
N ALA A 64 2.07 9.04 -10.19
CA ALA A 64 1.32 10.19 -10.70
C ALA A 64 0.33 9.80 -11.81
N TYR A 65 0.72 8.93 -12.73
CA TYR A 65 -0.16 8.39 -13.76
C TYR A 65 -1.39 7.69 -13.16
N TYR A 66 -1.24 6.99 -12.04
CA TYR A 66 -2.31 6.33 -11.31
C TYR A 66 -3.03 7.26 -10.29
N GLY A 67 -2.85 8.58 -10.35
CA GLY A 67 -3.62 9.57 -9.62
C GLY A 67 -3.10 9.92 -8.23
N ASN A 68 -1.86 9.60 -7.89
CA ASN A 68 -1.23 9.94 -6.61
C ASN A 68 -2.05 9.53 -5.36
N PRO A 69 -2.55 8.30 -5.26
CA PRO A 69 -3.37 7.92 -4.10
C PRO A 69 -2.56 8.01 -2.80
N PRO A 70 -3.07 8.69 -1.76
CA PRO A 70 -2.32 8.86 -0.52
C PRO A 70 -2.15 7.54 0.22
N ARG A 71 -1.00 7.38 0.91
CA ARG A 71 -0.68 6.20 1.74
C ARG A 71 -0.71 4.86 0.99
N SER A 72 -0.52 4.90 -0.31
CA SER A 72 -0.63 3.73 -1.18
C SER A 72 0.69 3.10 -1.57
N PHE A 73 1.81 3.76 -1.31
CA PHE A 73 3.14 3.27 -1.67
C PHE A 73 3.80 2.54 -0.50
N TRP A 74 3.91 1.21 -0.63
CA TRP A 74 4.44 0.27 0.34
C TRP A 74 5.84 -0.17 -0.08
N TYR A 75 6.82 -0.03 0.77
CA TYR A 75 8.21 -0.41 0.49
C TYR A 75 8.89 -0.96 1.75
N GLU A 76 9.87 -1.85 1.55
CA GLU A 76 10.67 -2.36 2.64
C GLU A 76 11.64 -1.29 3.15
N ALA A 77 11.40 -0.80 4.37
CA ALA A 77 12.16 0.30 4.97
C ALA A 77 13.54 -0.12 5.49
N ASN A 78 13.78 -1.42 5.74
CA ASN A 78 15.07 -1.93 6.22
C ASN A 78 16.23 -1.57 5.28
N ARG A 79 15.93 -1.44 3.99
CA ARG A 79 16.93 -1.22 2.94
C ARG A 79 17.00 0.22 2.46
N GLY A 80 16.17 1.11 2.97
CA GLY A 80 16.16 2.37 2.31
C GLY A 80 15.46 3.54 2.93
N ASP A 81 16.11 4.25 3.83
CA ASP A 81 15.82 5.65 4.08
C ASP A 81 15.93 6.51 2.81
N SER A 82 16.55 5.99 1.73
CA SER A 82 16.68 6.66 0.44
C SER A 82 15.33 6.98 -0.21
N ILE A 83 14.33 6.07 -0.15
CA ILE A 83 12.97 6.32 -0.66
C ILE A 83 12.32 7.46 0.11
N ARG A 84 12.30 7.36 1.44
CA ARG A 84 11.77 8.43 2.29
C ARG A 84 12.47 9.75 2.04
N GLY A 85 13.80 9.74 1.97
CA GLY A 85 14.60 10.94 1.69
C GLY A 85 14.24 11.56 0.34
N TYR A 86 14.09 10.75 -0.72
CA TYR A 86 13.67 11.22 -2.03
C TYR A 86 12.28 11.88 -1.98
N PHE A 87 11.26 11.18 -1.48
CA PHE A 87 9.90 11.70 -1.41
C PHE A 87 9.75 12.87 -0.44
N MET A 88 10.59 12.96 0.59
CA MET A 88 10.66 14.14 1.47
C MET A 88 11.16 15.37 0.71
N ARG A 89 12.27 15.26 -0.06
CA ARG A 89 12.76 16.36 -0.91
C ARG A 89 11.73 16.84 -1.93
N LYS A 90 10.90 15.92 -2.44
CA LYS A 90 9.80 16.21 -3.37
C LYS A 90 8.50 16.68 -2.70
N GLN A 91 8.46 16.79 -1.37
CA GLN A 91 7.26 17.11 -0.57
C GLN A 91 6.08 16.14 -0.81
N LYS A 92 6.38 14.87 -1.10
CA LYS A 92 5.42 13.81 -1.45
C LYS A 92 5.34 12.67 -0.43
N LEU A 93 5.74 12.90 0.83
CA LEU A 93 5.65 11.89 1.90
C LEU A 93 4.22 11.35 2.11
N TYR A 94 3.22 12.10 1.69
CA TYR A 94 1.81 11.67 1.79
C TYR A 94 1.49 10.43 0.95
N LEU A 95 2.31 10.12 -0.07
CA LEU A 95 2.17 8.92 -0.91
C LEU A 95 2.62 7.66 -0.18
N LEU A 96 3.62 7.78 0.70
CA LEU A 96 4.21 6.64 1.40
C LEU A 96 3.26 6.08 2.44
N CYS A 97 3.16 4.75 2.53
CA CYS A 97 2.43 4.10 3.62
C CYS A 97 3.05 4.46 4.97
N LEU A 98 2.22 4.55 5.99
CA LEU A 98 2.71 4.57 7.36
C LEU A 98 3.09 3.15 7.78
N ARG A 99 4.01 3.04 8.73
CA ARG A 99 4.35 1.74 9.31
C ARG A 99 3.09 1.03 9.82
N PRO A 100 2.89 -0.26 9.52
CA PRO A 100 1.72 -1.02 9.94
C PRO A 100 1.47 -0.98 11.46
N ASN A 101 0.21 -1.09 11.87
CA ASN A 101 -0.18 -0.99 13.28
C ASN A 101 0.42 -2.08 14.17
N LYS A 102 0.69 -3.28 13.64
CA LYS A 102 1.36 -4.38 14.36
C LYS A 102 2.72 -3.94 14.89
N GLU A 103 3.43 -3.11 14.13
CA GLU A 103 4.75 -2.59 14.49
C GLU A 103 4.66 -1.32 15.35
N ARG A 104 3.52 -0.62 15.37
CA ARG A 104 3.27 0.58 16.19
C ARG A 104 2.90 0.27 17.64
N GLY A 105 2.78 -1.00 18.00
CA GLY A 105 2.10 -1.50 19.19
C GLY A 105 2.74 -1.21 20.56
N SER A 106 3.77 -0.39 20.69
CA SER A 106 4.22 0.08 22.00
C SER A 106 3.84 1.54 22.22
N ALA A 107 3.27 1.85 23.38
CA ALA A 107 2.89 3.21 23.81
C ALA A 107 4.06 4.23 23.72
N VAL A 108 5.30 3.75 23.70
CA VAL A 108 6.52 4.55 23.56
C VAL A 108 6.70 5.06 22.12
N TYR A 109 6.16 4.35 21.12
CA TYR A 109 6.25 4.73 19.69
C TYR A 109 5.28 5.84 19.28
N GLN A 110 4.22 6.06 20.02
CA GLN A 110 3.19 7.06 19.68
C GLN A 110 3.66 8.52 19.73
N GLN A 111 4.83 8.80 20.28
CA GLN A 111 5.32 10.16 20.47
C GLN A 111 6.46 10.61 19.55
N LYS A 112 7.08 9.74 18.76
CA LYS A 112 8.28 10.14 17.99
C LYS A 112 8.17 9.71 16.53
N VAL A 113 8.09 10.72 15.64
CA VAL A 113 8.32 10.63 14.18
C VAL A 113 7.41 9.66 13.45
N GLN A 114 6.61 10.18 12.50
CA GLN A 114 5.91 9.36 11.53
C GLN A 114 6.91 8.49 10.79
N GLU A 115 6.85 7.18 11.00
CA GLU A 115 7.66 6.21 10.30
C GLU A 115 6.91 5.70 9.07
N TYR A 116 7.64 5.50 8.01
CA TYR A 116 7.11 5.12 6.71
C TYR A 116 7.66 3.76 6.28
N GLY A 117 6.93 3.08 5.41
CA GLY A 117 7.32 1.76 4.93
C GLY A 117 7.08 0.66 5.98
N TYR A 118 7.21 -0.59 5.56
CA TYR A 118 7.20 -1.74 6.46
C TYR A 118 8.62 -2.25 6.72
N MET A 119 8.80 -2.96 7.82
CA MET A 119 10.07 -3.60 8.15
C MET A 119 9.89 -5.12 8.22
N VAL A 120 10.87 -5.84 7.71
CA VAL A 120 11.00 -7.28 7.95
C VAL A 120 12.01 -7.43 9.07
N GLY A 121 11.53 -7.50 10.32
CA GLY A 121 12.38 -7.43 11.51
C GLY A 121 13.15 -8.70 11.77
N ASN A 122 12.59 -9.85 11.42
CA ASN A 122 13.19 -11.17 11.69
C ASN A 122 12.68 -12.21 10.69
N GLN A 123 13.22 -13.42 10.79
CA GLN A 123 12.85 -14.52 9.91
C GLN A 123 11.38 -14.96 10.08
N VAL A 124 10.81 -14.81 11.28
CA VAL A 124 9.41 -15.19 11.55
C VAL A 124 8.48 -14.25 10.80
N ASP A 125 8.74 -12.93 10.85
CA ASP A 125 7.93 -11.94 10.09
C ASP A 125 8.00 -12.22 8.58
N LYS A 126 9.18 -12.60 8.07
CA LYS A 126 9.35 -12.97 6.66
C LYS A 126 8.54 -14.20 6.28
N VAL A 127 8.54 -15.24 7.12
CA VAL A 127 7.75 -16.46 6.89
C VAL A 127 6.24 -16.12 6.91
N GLU A 128 5.76 -15.33 7.88
CA GLU A 128 4.35 -14.88 7.91
C GLU A 128 3.95 -14.15 6.62
N MET A 129 4.79 -13.25 6.11
CA MET A 129 4.53 -12.55 4.85
C MET A 129 4.51 -13.49 3.65
N ILE A 130 5.35 -14.53 3.64
CA ILE A 130 5.35 -15.57 2.60
C ILE A 130 4.05 -16.36 2.63
N ASP A 131 3.62 -16.81 3.80
CA ASP A 131 2.38 -17.57 3.98
C ASP A 131 1.18 -16.74 3.54
N ASP A 132 1.11 -15.47 3.93
CA ASP A 132 0.08 -14.52 3.49
C ASP A 132 0.07 -14.33 1.98
N THR A 133 1.26 -14.28 1.36
CA THR A 133 1.39 -14.13 -0.09
C THR A 133 0.95 -15.40 -0.80
N ALA A 134 1.33 -16.58 -0.30
CA ALA A 134 0.88 -17.85 -0.84
C ALA A 134 -0.64 -18.00 -0.74
N GLU A 135 -1.23 -17.65 0.41
CA GLU A 135 -2.69 -17.65 0.59
C GLU A 135 -3.38 -16.73 -0.42
N TRP A 136 -2.87 -15.51 -0.60
CA TRP A 136 -3.41 -14.56 -1.57
C TRP A 136 -3.31 -15.09 -3.00
N LEU A 137 -2.15 -15.62 -3.41
CA LEU A 137 -1.92 -16.16 -4.75
C LEU A 137 -2.81 -17.37 -5.08
N LEU A 138 -3.13 -18.19 -4.08
CA LEU A 138 -4.00 -19.37 -4.23
C LEU A 138 -5.50 -19.04 -4.11
N ARG A 139 -5.85 -17.81 -3.71
CA ARG A 139 -7.24 -17.38 -3.59
C ARG A 139 -7.96 -17.43 -4.92
N GLN A 140 -9.22 -17.90 -4.88
CA GLN A 140 -10.09 -17.92 -6.06
C GLN A 140 -10.48 -16.50 -6.48
N THR A 141 -10.40 -16.24 -7.76
CA THR A 141 -10.88 -15.00 -8.40
C THR A 141 -11.63 -15.33 -9.68
N THR A 142 -12.34 -14.35 -10.24
CA THR A 142 -12.96 -14.48 -11.57
C THR A 142 -12.16 -13.63 -12.56
N TYR A 143 -11.65 -14.25 -13.61
CA TYR A 143 -10.94 -13.58 -14.69
C TYR A 143 -11.56 -13.99 -16.04
N ASN A 144 -11.98 -13.01 -16.83
CA ASN A 144 -12.68 -13.24 -18.10
C ASN A 144 -13.86 -14.24 -17.99
N GLY A 145 -14.60 -14.18 -16.88
CA GLY A 145 -15.75 -15.06 -16.62
C GLY A 145 -15.40 -16.47 -16.14
N GLN A 146 -14.12 -16.80 -16.01
CA GLN A 146 -13.65 -18.09 -15.52
C GLN A 146 -13.16 -18.00 -14.09
N LYS A 147 -13.44 -19.03 -13.28
CA LYS A 147 -12.86 -19.13 -11.92
C LYS A 147 -11.42 -19.61 -12.06
N MET A 148 -10.50 -18.83 -11.54
CA MET A 148 -9.06 -19.07 -11.57
C MET A 148 -8.45 -18.72 -10.21
N ARG A 149 -7.23 -19.16 -9.94
CA ARG A 149 -6.44 -18.66 -8.82
C ARG A 149 -5.81 -17.32 -9.21
N VAL A 150 -5.53 -16.47 -8.23
CA VAL A 150 -4.87 -15.17 -8.49
C VAL A 150 -3.56 -15.35 -9.26
N ILE A 151 -2.74 -16.36 -8.88
CA ILE A 151 -1.46 -16.64 -9.56
C ILE A 151 -1.63 -16.89 -11.07
N GLU A 152 -2.72 -17.53 -11.48
CA GLU A 152 -3.00 -17.85 -12.89
C GLU A 152 -3.39 -16.59 -13.70
N THR A 153 -3.68 -15.48 -13.04
CA THR A 153 -4.00 -14.19 -13.66
C THR A 153 -2.81 -13.25 -13.77
N ILE A 154 -1.66 -13.58 -13.18
CA ILE A 154 -0.47 -12.73 -13.19
C ILE A 154 0.26 -12.86 -14.53
N PRO A 155 0.37 -11.78 -15.32
CA PRO A 155 1.00 -11.83 -16.64
C PRO A 155 2.53 -11.68 -16.60
N ASP A 156 3.13 -11.35 -15.44
CA ASP A 156 4.56 -11.12 -15.30
C ASP A 156 5.33 -12.43 -15.17
N LEU A 157 5.98 -12.85 -16.26
CA LEU A 157 6.78 -14.07 -16.32
C LEU A 157 8.00 -14.01 -15.39
N PHE A 158 8.59 -12.82 -15.18
CA PHE A 158 9.74 -12.69 -14.29
C PHE A 158 9.36 -12.98 -12.84
N LEU A 159 8.24 -12.43 -12.37
CA LEU A 159 7.70 -12.75 -11.06
C LEU A 159 7.37 -14.25 -10.92
N ILE A 160 6.70 -14.83 -11.92
CA ILE A 160 6.35 -16.26 -11.90
C ILE A 160 7.61 -17.13 -11.82
N GLN A 161 8.65 -16.82 -12.61
CA GLN A 161 9.92 -17.56 -12.56
C GLN A 161 10.57 -17.50 -11.18
N GLN A 162 10.59 -16.33 -10.55
CA GLN A 162 11.10 -16.18 -9.19
C GLN A 162 10.26 -16.93 -8.16
N LEU A 163 8.93 -16.90 -8.27
CA LEU A 163 8.04 -17.66 -7.38
C LEU A 163 8.28 -19.17 -7.46
N LEU A 164 8.57 -19.71 -8.64
CA LEU A 164 8.81 -21.15 -8.85
C LEU A 164 10.11 -21.66 -8.18
N VAL A 165 11.10 -20.80 -8.05
CA VAL A 165 12.42 -21.17 -7.49
C VAL A 165 12.68 -20.53 -6.12
N TYR A 166 11.67 -19.86 -5.57
CA TYR A 166 11.82 -19.10 -4.33
C TYR A 166 12.23 -19.96 -3.16
N ASP A 167 13.28 -19.54 -2.48
CA ASP A 167 13.69 -20.04 -1.18
C ASP A 167 14.07 -18.87 -0.23
N LEU A 168 14.28 -19.18 1.06
CA LEU A 168 14.59 -18.15 2.06
C LEU A 168 16.02 -17.59 1.95
N LYS A 169 16.90 -18.21 1.15
CA LYS A 169 18.33 -17.89 1.08
C LYS A 169 18.69 -17.10 -0.17
N GLY A 170 17.90 -17.25 -1.23
CA GLY A 170 18.13 -16.60 -2.51
C GLY A 170 17.77 -15.11 -2.52
N ASN A 171 18.18 -14.44 -3.58
CA ASN A 171 17.80 -13.05 -3.86
C ASN A 171 16.70 -13.04 -4.91
N TYR A 172 15.48 -12.73 -4.48
CA TYR A 172 14.26 -12.76 -5.29
C TYR A 172 13.54 -11.43 -5.18
N ASP A 173 14.07 -10.41 -5.83
CA ASP A 173 13.61 -9.01 -5.66
C ASP A 173 12.14 -8.83 -6.07
N ALA A 174 11.67 -9.51 -7.13
CA ALA A 174 10.28 -9.44 -7.54
C ALA A 174 9.34 -10.05 -6.49
N VAL A 175 9.70 -11.21 -5.93
CA VAL A 175 8.93 -11.84 -4.85
C VAL A 175 8.98 -10.97 -3.60
N SER A 176 10.16 -10.46 -3.21
CA SER A 176 10.33 -9.58 -2.06
C SER A 176 9.42 -8.33 -2.15
N ALA A 177 9.32 -7.72 -3.33
CA ALA A 177 8.42 -6.59 -3.54
C ALA A 177 6.95 -7.00 -3.34
N VAL A 178 6.54 -8.15 -3.89
CA VAL A 178 5.14 -8.61 -3.83
C VAL A 178 4.74 -9.04 -2.41
N LEU A 179 5.68 -9.48 -1.55
CA LEU A 179 5.39 -9.77 -0.14
C LEU A 179 4.75 -8.58 0.61
N GLY A 180 5.02 -7.34 0.19
CA GLY A 180 4.38 -6.14 0.75
C GLY A 180 2.89 -5.98 0.40
N PHE A 181 2.38 -6.67 -0.62
CA PHE A 181 1.00 -6.49 -1.07
C PHE A 181 -0.05 -7.08 -0.12
N PRO A 182 0.05 -8.34 0.34
CA PRO A 182 -0.87 -8.87 1.35
C PRO A 182 -0.85 -8.09 2.66
N LEU A 183 0.32 -7.59 3.07
CA LEU A 183 0.43 -6.70 4.23
C LEU A 183 -0.38 -5.42 4.03
N ALA A 184 -0.30 -4.81 2.84
CA ALA A 184 -1.10 -3.65 2.47
C ALA A 184 -2.60 -3.95 2.50
N LEU A 185 -3.02 -5.12 2.06
CA LEU A 185 -4.42 -5.56 2.11
C LEU A 185 -4.92 -5.70 3.55
N LYS A 186 -4.18 -6.36 4.41
CA LYS A 186 -4.53 -6.51 5.85
C LYS A 186 -4.69 -5.15 6.55
N GLU A 187 -3.79 -4.21 6.30
CA GLU A 187 -3.87 -2.87 6.87
C GLU A 187 -5.09 -2.09 6.35
N LEU A 188 -5.44 -2.24 5.07
CA LEU A 188 -6.64 -1.65 4.51
C LEU A 188 -7.92 -2.21 5.14
N GLU A 189 -8.01 -3.53 5.30
CA GLU A 189 -9.14 -4.20 5.96
C GLU A 189 -9.30 -3.73 7.40
N HIS A 190 -8.19 -3.65 8.14
CA HIS A 190 -8.17 -3.14 9.51
C HIS A 190 -8.68 -1.70 9.60
N ASN A 191 -8.24 -0.82 8.69
CA ASN A 191 -8.68 0.57 8.67
C ASN A 191 -10.18 0.69 8.34
N ILE A 192 -10.70 -0.10 7.41
CA ILE A 192 -12.13 -0.15 7.09
C ILE A 192 -12.96 -0.59 8.29
N LEU A 193 -12.52 -1.62 9.02
CA LEU A 193 -13.20 -2.10 10.22
C LEU A 193 -13.22 -1.03 11.31
N ASN A 194 -12.11 -0.34 11.52
CA ASN A 194 -12.01 0.75 12.50
C ASN A 194 -12.92 1.95 12.12
N GLU A 195 -13.00 2.31 10.85
CA GLU A 195 -13.91 3.36 10.37
C GLU A 195 -15.38 2.97 10.59
N LYS A 196 -15.76 1.72 10.28
CA LYS A 196 -17.12 1.20 10.54
C LYS A 196 -17.46 1.18 12.04
N GLN A 197 -16.50 0.86 12.91
CA GLN A 197 -16.71 0.90 14.36
C GLN A 197 -16.86 2.33 14.89
N LYS A 198 -16.07 3.28 14.37
CA LYS A 198 -16.19 4.69 14.71
C LYS A 198 -17.53 5.27 14.25
N SER A 199 -18.02 4.91 13.07
CA SER A 199 -19.31 5.34 12.55
C SER A 199 -20.49 4.77 13.36
N LYS A 200 -20.36 3.53 13.88
CA LYS A 200 -21.37 2.94 14.78
C LYS A 200 -21.39 3.59 16.17
N LYS A 201 -20.24 4.05 16.67
CA LYS A 201 -20.15 4.78 17.95
C LYS A 201 -20.65 6.23 17.84
N ASN A 202 -20.67 6.80 16.63
CA ASN A 202 -21.22 8.11 16.32
C ASN A 202 -22.32 7.99 15.26
N PRO A 203 -23.53 7.54 15.60
CA PRO A 203 -24.63 7.35 14.65
C PRO A 203 -25.13 8.66 14.04
N LEU A 204 -24.74 9.79 14.59
CA LEU A 204 -24.96 11.11 14.03
C LEU A 204 -23.60 11.58 13.54
N GLY A 205 -23.36 11.51 12.23
CA GLY A 205 -22.15 12.04 11.58
C GLY A 205 -21.95 13.51 11.90
N PHE A 206 -21.55 13.80 13.13
CA PHE A 206 -21.12 15.12 13.51
C PHE A 206 -19.76 15.36 12.85
N ILE A 207 -19.73 16.19 11.85
CA ILE A 207 -18.57 17.02 11.61
C ILE A 207 -18.30 17.67 12.97
N SER A 208 -17.17 17.31 13.60
CA SER A 208 -16.68 17.99 14.80
C SER A 208 -16.26 19.39 14.35
N LEU A 209 -17.23 20.26 14.20
CA LEU A 209 -17.00 21.66 13.98
C LEU A 209 -16.52 22.22 15.32
N ASN A 210 -15.40 22.93 15.27
CA ASN A 210 -14.83 23.65 16.41
C ASN A 210 -15.97 24.35 17.18
N PRO A 211 -16.20 24.06 18.47
CA PRO A 211 -17.32 24.59 19.23
C PRO A 211 -17.35 26.13 19.28
N ASN A 212 -16.25 26.79 18.94
CA ASN A 212 -16.18 28.25 18.84
C ASN A 212 -16.80 28.83 17.55
N ILE A 213 -17.14 28.02 16.55
CA ILE A 213 -17.82 28.46 15.33
C ILE A 213 -19.35 28.64 15.56
N PHE A 214 -19.90 28.03 16.62
CA PHE A 214 -21.35 28.02 16.90
C PHE A 214 -21.83 29.12 17.89
N LYS A 215 -21.20 30.26 17.90
CA LYS A 215 -21.71 31.40 18.70
C LYS A 215 -22.91 32.11 18.05
N ASP A 216 -23.21 31.81 16.80
CA ASP A 216 -24.33 32.45 16.10
C ASP A 216 -25.50 31.48 15.92
N ARG A 217 -26.62 31.83 16.56
CA ARG A 217 -27.90 31.08 16.55
C ARG A 217 -28.44 30.88 15.12
N LYS A 218 -28.20 31.84 14.20
CA LYS A 218 -28.62 31.74 12.80
C LYS A 218 -27.89 30.68 12.01
N THR A 219 -26.62 30.38 12.35
CA THR A 219 -25.85 29.35 11.71
C THR A 219 -26.33 27.97 12.18
N LEU A 220 -26.70 27.80 13.44
CA LEU A 220 -27.30 26.58 13.99
C LEU A 220 -28.63 26.21 13.34
N ASP A 221 -29.49 27.21 13.09
CA ASP A 221 -30.78 27.00 12.46
C ASP A 221 -30.64 26.59 10.98
N LYS A 222 -29.67 27.18 10.24
CA LYS A 222 -29.37 26.76 8.86
C LYS A 222 -28.87 25.29 8.79
N ILE A 223 -28.04 24.90 9.73
CA ILE A 223 -27.54 23.50 9.79
C ILE A 223 -28.68 22.53 10.14
N ARG A 224 -29.60 22.90 11.04
CA ARG A 224 -30.82 22.12 11.31
C ARG A 224 -31.68 21.93 10.06
N GLN A 225 -31.94 22.98 9.30
CA GLN A 225 -32.71 22.91 8.06
C GLN A 225 -32.03 22.03 6.98
N ILE A 226 -30.69 22.06 6.88
CA ILE A 226 -29.94 21.19 5.95
C ILE A 226 -30.06 19.74 6.38
N ASN A 227 -29.92 19.44 7.67
CA ASN A 227 -30.03 18.08 8.19
C ASN A 227 -31.47 17.51 8.08
N GLU A 228 -32.50 18.33 8.21
CA GLU A 228 -33.88 17.91 7.94
C GLU A 228 -34.11 17.58 6.46
N LYS A 229 -33.58 18.38 5.55
CA LYS A 229 -33.64 18.09 4.10
C LYS A 229 -32.90 16.80 3.70
N ILE A 230 -31.78 16.48 4.34
CA ILE A 230 -31.03 15.23 4.08
C ILE A 230 -31.78 14.00 4.63
N ARG A 231 -32.60 14.15 5.68
CA ARG A 231 -33.41 13.04 6.22
C ARG A 231 -34.65 12.72 5.41
N THR A 232 -35.05 13.60 4.49
CA THR A 232 -36.22 13.46 3.62
C THR A 232 -35.87 13.04 2.20
N LEU A 233 -34.60 12.83 1.90
CA LEU A 233 -34.07 12.20 0.69
C LEU A 233 -33.70 10.72 0.96
#